data_444920b498f63c18a4f56a82b578ff0a
#
_entry.id   444920b498f63c18a4f56a82b578ff0a
#
_cell.length_a   1.000
_cell.length_b   1.000
_cell.length_c   1.000
_cell.angle_alpha   90.00
_cell.angle_beta   90.00
_cell.angle_gamma   90.00
#
_symmetry.space_group_name_H-M   'P 1'
#
loop_
_entity.id
_entity.type
_entity.pdbx_description
1 polymer ?
#
loop_
_entity_poly.entity_id
_entity_poly.type
_entity_poly.pdbx_seq_one_letter_code
_entity_poly.pdbx_strand_id
1 'polypeptide(L)'
;MSLNHVRVNGFGAPVLAVCGFSGSGKTTLLEAAIPMLVERGLSVAVVKHDAHGFEVDKPGKDSDRLFRAGATISLRGPQQQFERRGAGVGLSLELTLARLGRDHDLLLVEGHKDTALPKLWLDGAERSNAPEEVTGIVSTLPWNSDRLAAFMEYIERWLPAAWNARPLYGGLLLGGQGVRMGSPKQIVGFGGRALGEIVAKALGDGLEPHKTVLLGSGVLPESLASLARLADPPEFAGPGAGLIAAHRWAPEAAWIVAACDHPWVRSAHIEWLAAQRRPGRWAVIPKQRDGHPCPMLALYEPQALEAMERLACADPAHNARAAVLLDIPRTLILQPPDELADGWKNVNTPEELRNEEERLGLVVKPADK
;
A
#
# COMPACT_ATOMS: atom_id res chain seq x y z
N MET A 1 -19.62 -4.68 19.95
CA MET A 1 -19.19 -3.30 20.22
C MET A 1 -18.69 -2.70 18.91
N SER A 2 -19.40 -1.72 18.39
CA SER A 2 -19.10 -1.05 17.13
C SER A 2 -17.76 -0.32 17.26
N LEU A 3 -16.78 -0.70 16.42
CA LEU A 3 -15.56 0.06 16.26
C LEU A 3 -15.94 1.39 15.60
N ASN A 4 -16.09 2.44 16.38
CA ASN A 4 -16.32 3.78 15.87
C ASN A 4 -15.20 4.10 14.86
N HIS A 5 -15.58 4.33 13.62
CA HIS A 5 -14.70 4.71 12.52
C HIS A 5 -14.12 6.10 12.79
N VAL A 6 -13.11 6.17 13.63
CA VAL A 6 -12.22 7.33 13.66
C VAL A 6 -11.47 7.30 12.32
N ARG A 7 -11.62 8.33 11.51
CA ARG A 7 -10.94 8.46 10.21
C ARG A 7 -9.43 8.34 10.41
N VAL A 8 -8.89 7.14 10.17
CA VAL A 8 -7.44 6.83 10.16
C VAL A 8 -6.86 7.15 8.77
N ASN A 9 -7.68 7.69 7.87
CA ASN A 9 -7.42 7.83 6.46
C ASN A 9 -6.71 9.16 6.16
N GLY A 10 -5.56 9.08 5.49
CA GLY A 10 -4.80 10.22 4.98
C GLY A 10 -3.30 10.16 5.23
N PHE A 11 -2.77 9.13 5.92
CA PHE A 11 -1.35 9.08 6.26
C PHE A 11 -0.56 7.95 5.59
N GLY A 12 -1.18 7.17 4.71
CA GLY A 12 -0.54 6.03 4.03
C GLY A 12 -0.34 4.79 4.92
N ALA A 13 -0.24 4.94 6.25
CA ALA A 13 -0.17 3.86 7.23
C ALA A 13 -1.09 4.13 8.42
N PRO A 14 -1.54 3.08 9.17
CA PRO A 14 -2.27 3.23 10.41
C PRO A 14 -1.49 4.03 11.46
N VAL A 15 -2.18 4.95 12.15
CA VAL A 15 -1.63 5.80 13.19
C VAL A 15 -2.31 5.51 14.52
N LEU A 16 -1.52 5.37 15.59
CA LEU A 16 -2.02 5.20 16.95
C LEU A 16 -1.22 6.09 17.90
N ALA A 17 -1.90 6.95 18.64
CA ALA A 17 -1.27 7.74 19.67
C ALA A 17 -1.22 6.99 21.01
N VAL A 18 -0.12 7.14 21.73
CA VAL A 18 0.07 6.66 23.10
C VAL A 18 0.13 7.86 24.02
N CYS A 19 -0.93 8.08 24.77
CA CYS A 19 -1.15 9.24 25.61
C CYS A 19 -1.19 8.87 27.10
N GLY A 20 -1.08 9.87 27.97
CA GLY A 20 -1.08 9.72 29.42
C GLY A 20 -0.35 10.89 30.07
N PHE A 21 -0.43 10.98 31.38
CA PHE A 21 0.27 12.01 32.16
C PHE A 21 1.80 11.87 32.06
N SER A 22 2.53 12.90 32.46
CA SER A 22 3.99 12.79 32.63
C SER A 22 4.30 11.66 33.62
N GLY A 23 5.33 10.85 33.32
CA GLY A 23 5.69 9.70 34.17
C GLY A 23 4.76 8.48 34.08
N SER A 24 3.74 8.47 33.21
CA SER A 24 2.84 7.32 33.06
C SER A 24 3.47 6.09 32.35
N GLY A 25 4.73 6.14 31.97
CA GLY A 25 5.44 5.01 31.37
C GLY A 25 5.25 4.84 29.86
N LYS A 26 4.81 5.88 29.12
CA LYS A 26 4.62 5.84 27.65
C LYS A 26 5.87 5.41 26.90
N THR A 27 6.99 6.09 27.15
CA THR A 27 8.28 5.79 26.49
C THR A 27 8.76 4.39 26.84
N THR A 28 8.65 3.97 28.10
CA THR A 28 9.02 2.61 28.54
C THR A 28 8.19 1.53 27.85
N LEU A 29 6.87 1.76 27.69
CA LEU A 29 5.99 0.85 26.95
C LEU A 29 6.41 0.74 25.49
N LEU A 30 6.64 1.88 24.83
CA LEU A 30 7.04 1.89 23.41
C LEU A 30 8.42 1.26 23.20
N GLU A 31 9.38 1.53 24.10
CA GLU A 31 10.71 0.94 24.07
C GLU A 31 10.67 -0.58 24.16
N ALA A 32 9.78 -1.15 24.95
CA ALA A 32 9.58 -2.59 25.05
C ALA A 32 8.79 -3.19 23.87
N ALA A 33 7.79 -2.47 23.34
CA ALA A 33 6.89 -2.98 22.30
C ALA A 33 7.52 -2.92 20.90
N ILE A 34 8.31 -1.90 20.57
CA ILE A 34 8.86 -1.69 19.22
C ILE A 34 9.71 -2.88 18.75
N PRO A 35 10.66 -3.43 19.53
CA PRO A 35 11.41 -4.60 19.10
C PRO A 35 10.51 -5.79 18.75
N MET A 36 9.46 -6.05 19.53
CA MET A 36 8.51 -7.14 19.28
C MET A 36 7.73 -6.94 17.97
N LEU A 37 7.38 -5.69 17.64
CA LEU A 37 6.71 -5.36 16.38
C LEU A 37 7.66 -5.51 15.19
N VAL A 38 8.92 -5.10 15.33
CA VAL A 38 9.96 -5.26 14.31
C VAL A 38 10.28 -6.73 14.07
N GLU A 39 10.38 -7.56 15.11
CA GLU A 39 10.56 -9.02 15.00
C GLU A 39 9.42 -9.70 14.24
N ARG A 40 8.19 -9.15 14.32
CA ARG A 40 7.04 -9.59 13.51
C ARG A 40 7.07 -9.09 12.07
N GLY A 41 8.16 -8.46 11.65
CA GLY A 41 8.37 -7.96 10.30
C GLY A 41 7.74 -6.59 10.01
N LEU A 42 7.26 -5.85 11.02
CA LEU A 42 6.69 -4.53 10.82
C LEU A 42 7.76 -3.44 10.77
N SER A 43 7.53 -2.45 9.90
CA SER A 43 8.24 -1.17 9.91
C SER A 43 7.48 -0.18 10.77
N VAL A 44 8.09 0.31 11.84
CA VAL A 44 7.44 1.19 12.81
C VAL A 44 8.14 2.54 12.83
N ALA A 45 7.38 3.63 12.74
CA ALA A 45 7.89 4.98 13.03
C ALA A 45 7.27 5.54 14.30
N VAL A 46 8.03 6.32 15.03
CA VAL A 46 7.55 7.04 16.22
C VAL A 46 7.69 8.54 16.02
N VAL A 47 6.61 9.27 16.25
CA VAL A 47 6.61 10.73 16.35
C VAL A 47 6.45 11.08 17.82
N LYS A 48 7.46 11.75 18.39
CA LYS A 48 7.44 12.22 19.76
C LYS A 48 7.43 13.75 19.77
N HIS A 49 6.50 14.31 20.54
CA HIS A 49 6.46 15.75 20.81
C HIS A 49 7.15 16.02 22.15
N ASP A 50 8.12 16.93 22.15
CA ASP A 50 8.73 17.45 23.36
C ASP A 50 8.44 18.95 23.49
N ALA A 51 7.62 19.31 24.49
CA ALA A 51 7.21 20.69 24.76
C ALA A 51 8.34 21.56 25.31
N HIS A 52 9.40 20.95 25.84
CA HIS A 52 10.53 21.66 26.46
C HIS A 52 11.74 21.80 25.51
N GLY A 53 11.62 21.29 24.27
CA GLY A 53 12.70 21.23 23.32
C GLY A 53 13.63 20.03 23.54
N PHE A 54 14.45 19.74 22.52
CA PHE A 54 15.37 18.62 22.57
C PHE A 54 16.70 18.99 21.89
N GLU A 55 17.77 18.38 22.33
CA GLU A 55 19.09 18.47 21.72
C GLU A 55 19.51 17.10 21.21
N VAL A 56 19.80 17.00 19.91
CA VAL A 56 20.25 15.75 19.24
C VAL A 56 21.68 15.89 18.75
N ASP A 57 22.11 17.13 18.46
CA ASP A 57 23.43 17.44 17.97
C ASP A 57 24.34 17.99 19.08
N LYS A 58 25.65 17.78 18.99
CA LYS A 58 26.60 18.30 19.99
C LYS A 58 26.81 19.81 19.75
N PRO A 59 26.51 20.66 20.75
CA PRO A 59 26.76 22.10 20.65
C PRO A 59 28.21 22.41 20.24
N GLY A 60 28.35 23.34 19.28
CA GLY A 60 29.65 23.81 18.81
C GLY A 60 30.35 22.91 17.77
N LYS A 61 29.80 21.74 17.43
CA LYS A 61 30.26 20.95 16.28
C LYS A 61 29.92 21.63 14.96
N ASP A 62 30.54 21.17 13.87
CA ASP A 62 30.37 21.79 12.55
C ASP A 62 28.91 21.80 12.11
N SER A 63 28.18 20.70 12.35
CA SER A 63 26.73 20.58 12.08
C SER A 63 25.93 21.62 12.88
N ASP A 64 26.17 21.77 14.17
CA ASP A 64 25.49 22.76 15.01
C ASP A 64 25.82 24.21 14.58
N ARG A 65 27.09 24.47 14.23
CA ARG A 65 27.52 25.80 13.74
C ARG A 65 26.81 26.16 12.45
N LEU A 66 26.75 25.24 11.48
CA LEU A 66 26.06 25.44 10.21
C LEU A 66 24.54 25.62 10.41
N PHE A 67 23.94 24.85 11.32
CA PHE A 67 22.52 25.01 11.66
C PHE A 67 22.25 26.39 12.28
N ARG A 68 23.07 26.84 13.23
CA ARG A 68 22.93 28.18 13.85
C ARG A 68 23.16 29.31 12.86
N ALA A 69 23.91 29.06 11.77
CA ALA A 69 24.07 29.97 10.66
C ALA A 69 22.83 30.04 9.73
N GLY A 70 21.79 29.24 9.98
CA GLY A 70 20.51 29.26 9.25
C GLY A 70 20.32 28.11 8.23
N ALA A 71 21.23 27.15 8.14
CA ALA A 71 21.12 26.05 7.21
C ALA A 71 20.25 24.90 7.74
N THR A 72 19.51 24.22 6.86
CA THR A 72 19.02 22.87 7.12
C THR A 72 20.20 21.90 7.00
N ILE A 73 20.39 21.02 7.98
CA ILE A 73 21.50 20.07 8.02
C ILE A 73 20.99 18.65 7.81
N SER A 74 21.58 17.94 6.85
CA SER A 74 21.41 16.50 6.67
C SER A 74 22.72 15.80 6.95
N LEU A 75 22.77 15.01 8.02
CA LEU A 75 23.92 14.19 8.40
C LEU A 75 23.68 12.76 7.95
N ARG A 76 24.65 12.15 7.29
CA ARG A 76 24.61 10.76 6.87
C ARG A 76 25.83 10.02 7.40
N GLY A 77 25.60 8.93 8.07
CA GLY A 77 26.60 8.00 8.54
C GLY A 77 26.30 6.56 8.08
N PRO A 78 27.22 5.62 8.31
CA PRO A 78 27.03 4.22 7.87
C PRO A 78 25.82 3.53 8.47
N GLN A 79 25.37 3.95 9.66
CA GLN A 79 24.31 3.27 10.42
C GLN A 79 23.09 4.15 10.67
N GLN A 80 23.17 5.46 10.42
CA GLN A 80 22.08 6.39 10.73
C GLN A 80 22.12 7.64 9.85
N GLN A 81 20.94 8.21 9.68
CA GLN A 81 20.74 9.49 9.02
C GLN A 81 19.97 10.42 9.95
N PHE A 82 20.34 11.70 9.99
CA PHE A 82 19.68 12.72 10.78
C PHE A 82 19.47 13.99 9.94
N GLU A 83 18.30 14.60 10.09
CA GLU A 83 17.98 15.89 9.48
C GLU A 83 17.54 16.88 10.55
N ARG A 84 18.17 18.06 10.58
CA ARG A 84 17.86 19.15 11.51
C ARG A 84 17.39 20.36 10.74
N ARG A 85 16.17 20.80 11.03
CA ARG A 85 15.53 21.98 10.43
C ARG A 85 15.13 22.97 11.51
N GLY A 86 15.11 24.27 11.18
CA GLY A 86 14.57 25.31 12.07
C GLY A 86 13.05 25.14 12.30
N ALA A 87 12.57 25.51 13.47
CA ALA A 87 11.17 25.35 13.86
C ALA A 87 10.16 26.06 12.93
N GLY A 88 10.55 27.17 12.32
CA GLY A 88 9.70 27.91 11.36
C GLY A 88 9.54 27.24 9.99
N VAL A 89 10.26 26.14 9.73
CA VAL A 89 10.22 25.36 8.48
C VAL A 89 9.74 23.93 8.78
N GLY A 90 9.30 23.67 10.02
CA GLY A 90 8.83 22.35 10.45
C GLY A 90 7.54 21.93 9.74
N LEU A 91 7.43 20.66 9.42
CA LEU A 91 6.19 20.06 8.94
C LEU A 91 5.18 20.01 10.09
N SER A 92 3.89 20.23 9.79
CA SER A 92 2.82 19.90 10.74
C SER A 92 2.86 18.41 11.12
N LEU A 93 2.17 18.03 12.19
CA LEU A 93 2.06 16.62 12.58
C LEU A 93 1.51 15.79 11.43
N GLU A 94 0.45 16.28 10.77
CA GLU A 94 -0.21 15.61 9.66
C GLU A 94 0.75 15.36 8.48
N LEU A 95 1.51 16.37 8.08
CA LEU A 95 2.50 16.25 7.01
C LEU A 95 3.65 15.30 7.41
N THR A 96 4.03 15.30 8.69
CA THR A 96 5.04 14.37 9.20
C THR A 96 4.53 12.94 9.15
N LEU A 97 3.29 12.68 9.60
CA LEU A 97 2.66 11.37 9.56
C LEU A 97 2.46 10.88 8.11
N ALA A 98 1.98 11.75 7.21
CA ALA A 98 1.82 11.42 5.80
C ALA A 98 3.16 11.04 5.15
N ARG A 99 4.24 11.74 5.47
CA ARG A 99 5.59 11.40 4.98
C ARG A 99 6.08 10.06 5.51
N LEU A 100 5.94 9.82 6.82
CA LEU A 100 6.39 8.57 7.44
C LEU A 100 5.55 7.36 7.01
N GLY A 101 4.26 7.55 6.75
CA GLY A 101 3.36 6.49 6.33
C GLY A 101 3.68 5.88 4.96
N ARG A 102 4.48 6.59 4.15
CA ARG A 102 4.96 6.09 2.85
C ARG A 102 5.98 4.95 2.96
N ASP A 103 6.65 4.84 4.12
CA ASP A 103 7.76 3.90 4.34
C ASP A 103 7.56 2.98 5.55
N HIS A 104 6.40 3.07 6.23
CA HIS A 104 6.16 2.34 7.45
C HIS A 104 4.80 1.63 7.47
N ASP A 105 4.71 0.57 8.27
CA ASP A 105 3.47 -0.20 8.44
C ASP A 105 2.62 0.33 9.59
N LEU A 106 3.25 0.98 10.56
CA LEU A 106 2.61 1.52 11.75
C LEU A 106 3.29 2.82 12.19
N LEU A 107 2.48 3.84 12.45
CA LEU A 107 2.92 5.10 13.03
C LEU A 107 2.45 5.19 14.47
N LEU A 108 3.38 5.31 15.41
CA LEU A 108 3.11 5.55 16.81
C LEU A 108 3.39 7.02 17.13
N VAL A 109 2.48 7.65 17.87
CA VAL A 109 2.63 9.05 18.29
C VAL A 109 2.68 9.09 19.81
N GLU A 110 3.83 9.46 20.39
CA GLU A 110 3.94 9.64 21.83
C GLU A 110 3.49 11.06 22.21
N GLY A 111 2.39 11.15 22.97
CA GLY A 111 1.79 12.43 23.35
C GLY A 111 0.69 12.89 22.38
N HIS A 112 0.64 14.21 22.08
CA HIS A 112 -0.38 14.81 21.21
C HIS A 112 -1.82 14.50 21.62
N LYS A 113 -2.12 14.62 22.91
CA LYS A 113 -3.44 14.31 23.49
C LYS A 113 -4.59 15.18 22.98
N ASP A 114 -4.29 16.34 22.43
CA ASP A 114 -5.19 17.33 21.85
C ASP A 114 -5.58 17.09 20.38
N THR A 115 -5.05 16.03 19.74
CA THR A 115 -5.37 15.68 18.37
C THR A 115 -6.61 14.78 18.27
N ALA A 116 -7.16 14.59 17.07
CA ALA A 116 -8.25 13.65 16.80
C ALA A 116 -7.79 12.22 16.51
N LEU A 117 -6.50 11.90 16.68
CA LEU A 117 -5.96 10.56 16.43
C LEU A 117 -6.57 9.53 17.41
N PRO A 118 -6.68 8.24 17.00
CA PRO A 118 -7.02 7.16 17.93
C PRO A 118 -5.92 7.04 18.99
N LYS A 119 -6.32 6.92 20.27
CA LYS A 119 -5.39 6.97 21.40
C LYS A 119 -5.53 5.78 22.32
N LEU A 120 -4.40 5.21 22.71
CA LEU A 120 -4.30 4.41 23.93
C LEU A 120 -3.92 5.35 25.08
N TRP A 121 -4.73 5.35 26.12
CA TRP A 121 -4.48 6.14 27.32
C TRP A 121 -3.79 5.29 28.37
N LEU A 122 -2.66 5.76 28.91
CA LEU A 122 -1.95 5.15 30.03
C LEU A 122 -2.29 5.90 31.31
N ASP A 123 -2.92 5.21 32.25
CA ASP A 123 -3.14 5.74 33.57
C ASP A 123 -1.83 6.04 34.32
N GLY A 124 -1.82 7.04 35.16
CA GLY A 124 -0.71 7.31 36.09
C GLY A 124 -0.90 6.59 37.42
N ALA A 125 0.14 6.56 38.25
CA ALA A 125 0.09 5.96 39.58
C ALA A 125 -0.96 6.62 40.49
N GLU A 126 -1.10 7.93 40.36
CA GLU A 126 -1.99 8.74 41.23
C GLU A 126 -3.25 9.28 40.51
N ARG A 127 -3.29 9.12 39.16
CA ARG A 127 -4.36 9.65 38.31
C ARG A 127 -4.79 8.59 37.31
N SER A 128 -5.95 7.99 37.51
CA SER A 128 -6.45 6.87 36.76
C SER A 128 -7.28 7.21 35.50
N ASN A 129 -7.76 8.43 35.32
CA ASN A 129 -8.63 8.77 34.21
C ASN A 129 -8.02 9.85 33.32
N ALA A 130 -8.30 9.74 32.02
CA ALA A 130 -8.00 10.82 31.10
C ALA A 130 -8.86 12.06 31.42
N PRO A 131 -8.33 13.27 31.22
CA PRO A 131 -9.13 14.47 31.22
C PRO A 131 -10.28 14.43 30.21
N GLU A 132 -11.43 15.01 30.52
CA GLU A 132 -12.64 14.98 29.68
C GLU A 132 -12.41 15.59 28.28
N GLU A 133 -11.52 16.56 28.19
CA GLU A 133 -11.14 17.21 26.93
C GLU A 133 -10.33 16.32 25.98
N VAL A 134 -9.81 15.19 26.45
CA VAL A 134 -9.04 14.26 25.61
C VAL A 134 -9.99 13.36 24.82
N THR A 135 -10.09 13.60 23.53
CA THR A 135 -10.96 12.84 22.62
C THR A 135 -10.21 11.71 21.90
N GLY A 136 -10.95 10.76 21.32
CA GLY A 136 -10.37 9.70 20.48
C GLY A 136 -9.71 8.57 21.28
N ILE A 137 -9.99 8.42 22.57
CA ILE A 137 -9.50 7.30 23.39
C ILE A 137 -10.23 6.03 22.96
N VAL A 138 -9.47 5.07 22.45
CA VAL A 138 -9.98 3.77 21.97
C VAL A 138 -9.78 2.65 22.99
N SER A 139 -8.83 2.81 23.92
CA SER A 139 -8.63 1.94 25.08
C SER A 139 -7.79 2.61 26.15
N THR A 140 -7.92 2.14 27.38
CA THR A 140 -7.14 2.59 28.54
C THR A 140 -6.32 1.43 29.10
N LEU A 141 -5.05 1.69 29.40
CA LEU A 141 -4.13 0.76 30.04
C LEU A 141 -3.94 1.15 31.52
N PRO A 142 -4.52 0.39 32.47
CA PRO A 142 -4.42 0.70 33.89
C PRO A 142 -2.99 0.66 34.42
N TRP A 143 -2.68 1.44 35.47
CA TRP A 143 -1.33 1.53 36.05
C TRP A 143 -0.79 0.16 36.49
N ASN A 144 -1.60 -0.65 37.14
CA ASN A 144 -1.20 -1.94 37.74
C ASN A 144 -1.45 -3.15 36.82
N SER A 145 -1.62 -2.95 35.51
CA SER A 145 -1.78 -4.04 34.54
C SER A 145 -0.48 -4.37 33.83
N ASP A 146 -0.40 -5.56 33.23
CA ASP A 146 0.63 -5.87 32.23
C ASP A 146 0.33 -5.08 30.94
N ARG A 147 0.83 -3.85 30.91
CA ARG A 147 0.58 -2.91 29.82
C ARG A 147 1.20 -3.35 28.50
N LEU A 148 2.35 -4.05 28.57
CA LEU A 148 3.00 -4.52 27.35
C LEU A 148 2.15 -5.61 26.68
N ALA A 149 1.71 -6.60 27.45
CA ALA A 149 0.82 -7.63 26.93
C ALA A 149 -0.50 -7.05 26.37
N ALA A 150 -1.13 -6.15 27.13
CA ALA A 150 -2.38 -5.49 26.72
C ALA A 150 -2.20 -4.61 25.47
N PHE A 151 -1.07 -3.91 25.35
CA PHE A 151 -0.73 -3.14 24.15
C PHE A 151 -0.55 -4.05 22.94
N MET A 152 0.22 -5.12 23.08
CA MET A 152 0.48 -6.05 21.99
C MET A 152 -0.80 -6.76 21.53
N GLU A 153 -1.66 -7.20 22.46
CA GLU A 153 -2.96 -7.77 22.15
C GLU A 153 -3.86 -6.77 21.39
N TYR A 154 -3.85 -5.50 21.82
CA TYR A 154 -4.59 -4.45 21.13
C TYR A 154 -4.08 -4.27 19.69
N ILE A 155 -2.77 -4.16 19.48
CA ILE A 155 -2.15 -4.00 18.15
C ILE A 155 -2.48 -5.19 17.26
N GLU A 156 -2.41 -6.42 17.75
CA GLU A 156 -2.70 -7.64 16.99
C GLU A 156 -4.11 -7.65 16.40
N ARG A 157 -5.09 -7.11 17.12
CA ARG A 157 -6.48 -7.00 16.66
C ARG A 157 -6.73 -5.76 15.81
N TRP A 158 -6.20 -4.63 16.25
CA TRP A 158 -6.51 -3.33 15.66
C TRP A 158 -5.76 -3.10 14.34
N LEU A 159 -4.46 -3.41 14.28
CA LEU A 159 -3.63 -3.06 13.14
C LEU A 159 -4.07 -3.72 11.82
N PRO A 160 -4.40 -5.03 11.77
CA PRO A 160 -4.93 -5.62 10.54
C PRO A 160 -6.27 -5.00 10.10
N ALA A 161 -7.15 -4.67 11.04
CA ALA A 161 -8.42 -4.01 10.74
C ALA A 161 -8.20 -2.60 10.19
N ALA A 162 -7.33 -1.81 10.82
CA ALA A 162 -6.97 -0.47 10.37
C ALA A 162 -6.25 -0.49 9.01
N TRP A 163 -5.40 -1.51 8.77
CA TRP A 163 -4.73 -1.73 7.50
C TRP A 163 -5.74 -1.98 6.38
N ASN A 164 -6.69 -2.87 6.59
CA ASN A 164 -7.69 -3.27 5.61
C ASN A 164 -8.83 -2.24 5.42
N ALA A 165 -8.98 -1.29 6.34
CA ALA A 165 -9.93 -0.17 6.20
C ALA A 165 -9.51 0.87 5.14
N ARG A 166 -8.25 0.82 4.68
CA ARG A 166 -7.78 1.69 3.58
C ARG A 166 -8.44 1.28 2.27
N PRO A 167 -8.71 2.25 1.36
CA PRO A 167 -9.32 1.96 0.07
C PRO A 167 -8.58 0.86 -0.70
N LEU A 168 -9.32 0.04 -1.43
CA LEU A 168 -8.79 -0.96 -2.34
C LEU A 168 -9.49 -0.80 -3.69
N TYR A 169 -8.73 -0.57 -4.74
CA TYR A 169 -9.21 -0.43 -6.13
C TYR A 169 -8.72 -1.57 -7.01
N GLY A 170 -9.46 -1.83 -8.07
CA GLY A 170 -9.08 -2.70 -9.17
C GLY A 170 -8.54 -1.88 -10.34
N GLY A 171 -7.33 -2.15 -10.78
CA GLY A 171 -6.69 -1.50 -11.92
C GLY A 171 -6.63 -2.41 -13.14
N LEU A 172 -7.41 -2.14 -14.18
CA LEU A 172 -7.26 -2.80 -15.47
C LEU A 172 -6.16 -2.11 -16.25
N LEU A 173 -5.01 -2.78 -16.40
CA LEU A 173 -3.90 -2.26 -17.19
C LEU A 173 -4.23 -2.35 -18.68
N LEU A 174 -4.40 -1.19 -19.29
CA LEU A 174 -4.54 -1.04 -20.73
C LEU A 174 -3.16 -0.85 -21.33
N GLY A 175 -2.87 -1.49 -22.43
CA GLY A 175 -1.65 -1.17 -23.13
C GLY A 175 -0.85 -2.37 -23.62
N GLY A 176 0.25 -2.02 -24.28
CA GLY A 176 0.99 -2.82 -25.20
C GLY A 176 0.40 -2.58 -26.60
N GLN A 177 1.25 -2.13 -27.53
CA GLN A 177 0.83 -1.86 -28.91
C GLN A 177 0.33 -3.12 -29.64
N GLY A 178 0.15 -4.23 -28.92
CA GLY A 178 -0.39 -5.49 -29.46
C GLY A 178 0.38 -6.05 -30.66
N VAL A 179 1.65 -5.66 -30.84
CA VAL A 179 2.45 -5.98 -32.04
C VAL A 179 2.39 -7.49 -32.36
N ARG A 180 2.43 -8.35 -31.34
CA ARG A 180 2.33 -9.82 -31.50
C ARG A 180 0.89 -10.30 -31.70
N MET A 181 -0.10 -9.57 -31.24
CA MET A 181 -1.53 -9.89 -31.35
C MET A 181 -2.19 -9.29 -32.60
N GLY A 182 -1.49 -8.39 -33.30
CA GLY A 182 -2.04 -7.67 -34.47
C GLY A 182 -3.12 -6.64 -34.12
N SER A 183 -3.53 -6.56 -32.85
CA SER A 183 -4.54 -5.64 -32.32
C SER A 183 -4.27 -5.34 -30.83
N PRO A 184 -4.74 -4.21 -30.31
CA PRO A 184 -4.67 -3.93 -28.86
C PRO A 184 -5.35 -5.04 -28.06
N LYS A 185 -4.64 -5.63 -27.08
CA LYS A 185 -5.11 -6.80 -26.33
C LYS A 185 -6.49 -6.61 -25.70
N GLN A 186 -6.81 -5.43 -25.22
CA GLN A 186 -8.07 -5.15 -24.54
C GLN A 186 -9.32 -5.28 -25.40
N ILE A 187 -9.19 -5.22 -26.76
CA ILE A 187 -10.31 -5.39 -27.70
C ILE A 187 -10.30 -6.76 -28.42
N VAL A 188 -9.30 -7.59 -28.17
CA VAL A 188 -9.23 -8.93 -28.76
C VAL A 188 -10.31 -9.81 -28.15
N GLY A 189 -11.08 -10.50 -29.00
CA GLY A 189 -12.15 -11.41 -28.57
C GLY A 189 -11.63 -12.72 -28.01
N PHE A 190 -12.30 -13.23 -26.96
CA PHE A 190 -12.12 -14.55 -26.39
C PHE A 190 -13.48 -15.05 -25.88
N GLY A 191 -13.97 -16.16 -26.40
CA GLY A 191 -15.27 -16.72 -26.02
C GLY A 191 -16.44 -15.74 -26.20
N GLY A 192 -16.41 -14.89 -27.22
CA GLY A 192 -17.46 -13.91 -27.52
C GLY A 192 -17.41 -12.60 -26.71
N ARG A 193 -16.35 -12.38 -25.90
CA ARG A 193 -16.13 -11.13 -25.16
C ARG A 193 -14.72 -10.61 -25.40
N ALA A 194 -14.52 -9.30 -25.30
CA ALA A 194 -13.18 -8.73 -25.35
C ALA A 194 -12.39 -9.09 -24.08
N LEU A 195 -11.07 -9.33 -24.19
CA LEU A 195 -10.19 -9.64 -23.07
C LEU A 195 -10.29 -8.57 -21.96
N GLY A 196 -10.34 -7.29 -22.33
CA GLY A 196 -10.53 -6.19 -21.38
C GLY A 196 -11.85 -6.28 -20.59
N GLU A 197 -12.93 -6.73 -21.24
CA GLU A 197 -14.23 -6.92 -20.58
C GLU A 197 -14.21 -8.07 -19.56
N ILE A 198 -13.50 -9.18 -19.90
CA ILE A 198 -13.35 -10.33 -19.00
C ILE A 198 -12.64 -9.89 -17.72
N VAL A 199 -11.51 -9.20 -17.88
CA VAL A 199 -10.69 -8.75 -16.74
C VAL A 199 -11.40 -7.67 -15.93
N ALA A 200 -12.04 -6.68 -16.59
CA ALA A 200 -12.82 -5.65 -15.89
C ALA A 200 -13.96 -6.25 -15.07
N LYS A 201 -14.65 -7.25 -15.63
CA LYS A 201 -15.71 -7.97 -14.93
C LYS A 201 -15.15 -8.70 -13.69
N ALA A 202 -14.04 -9.40 -13.82
CA ALA A 202 -13.42 -10.10 -12.70
C ALA A 202 -13.04 -9.14 -11.55
N LEU A 203 -12.44 -7.98 -11.88
CA LEU A 203 -12.14 -6.93 -10.91
C LEU A 203 -13.40 -6.38 -10.24
N GLY A 204 -14.42 -6.04 -11.02
CA GLY A 204 -15.68 -5.51 -10.51
C GLY A 204 -16.46 -6.49 -9.63
N ASP A 205 -16.54 -7.77 -10.05
CA ASP A 205 -17.22 -8.80 -9.27
C ASP A 205 -16.47 -9.15 -7.96
N GLY A 206 -15.12 -9.07 -7.97
CA GLY A 206 -14.31 -9.42 -6.81
C GLY A 206 -14.09 -8.28 -5.80
N LEU A 207 -14.30 -7.02 -6.22
CA LEU A 207 -14.15 -5.86 -5.35
C LEU A 207 -15.46 -5.09 -5.18
N GLU A 208 -15.96 -4.50 -6.19
CA GLU A 208 -17.20 -3.74 -6.38
C GLU A 208 -17.04 -3.01 -7.72
N PRO A 209 -18.08 -2.95 -8.57
CA PRO A 209 -17.95 -2.42 -9.94
C PRO A 209 -17.39 -0.99 -10.01
N HIS A 210 -17.80 -0.11 -9.08
CA HIS A 210 -17.36 1.28 -9.05
C HIS A 210 -15.90 1.48 -8.58
N LYS A 211 -15.25 0.43 -8.12
CA LYS A 211 -13.82 0.44 -7.72
C LYS A 211 -12.90 0.02 -8.87
N THR A 212 -13.43 -0.30 -10.05
CA THR A 212 -12.61 -0.66 -11.21
C THR A 212 -12.22 0.59 -11.99
N VAL A 213 -10.94 0.76 -12.22
CA VAL A 213 -10.32 1.90 -12.91
C VAL A 213 -9.46 1.41 -14.06
N LEU A 214 -9.54 2.07 -15.20
CA LEU A 214 -8.71 1.79 -16.37
C LEU A 214 -7.38 2.53 -16.25
N LEU A 215 -6.27 1.82 -16.38
CA LEU A 215 -4.91 2.37 -16.25
C LEU A 215 -4.23 2.34 -17.63
N GLY A 216 -3.87 3.51 -18.16
CA GLY A 216 -3.22 3.65 -19.46
C GLY A 216 -4.13 4.17 -20.57
N SER A 217 -3.69 3.98 -21.82
CA SER A 217 -4.33 4.52 -23.01
C SER A 217 -4.64 3.43 -24.06
N GLY A 218 -5.45 3.77 -25.06
CA GLY A 218 -5.79 2.87 -26.18
C GLY A 218 -7.30 2.82 -26.47
N VAL A 219 -7.64 2.06 -27.50
CA VAL A 219 -9.05 1.80 -27.88
C VAL A 219 -9.69 0.89 -26.84
N LEU A 220 -10.96 1.14 -26.52
CA LEU A 220 -11.73 0.39 -25.53
C LEU A 220 -12.95 -0.27 -26.19
N PRO A 221 -13.40 -1.43 -25.66
CA PRO A 221 -14.77 -1.87 -25.86
C PRO A 221 -15.76 -0.83 -25.35
N GLU A 222 -16.90 -0.67 -26.04
CA GLU A 222 -17.92 0.32 -25.67
C GLU A 222 -18.45 0.13 -24.24
N SER A 223 -18.56 -1.12 -23.80
CA SER A 223 -18.99 -1.51 -22.45
C SER A 223 -18.09 -0.97 -21.32
N LEU A 224 -16.83 -0.65 -21.62
CA LEU A 224 -15.87 -0.11 -20.64
C LEU A 224 -15.77 1.42 -20.68
N ALA A 225 -16.44 2.10 -21.60
CA ALA A 225 -16.32 3.54 -21.80
C ALA A 225 -16.77 4.38 -20.59
N SER A 226 -17.65 3.83 -19.73
CA SER A 226 -18.14 4.49 -18.52
C SER A 226 -17.22 4.39 -17.31
N LEU A 227 -16.20 3.53 -17.35
CA LEU A 227 -15.26 3.37 -16.24
C LEU A 227 -14.28 4.57 -16.17
N ALA A 228 -13.93 4.94 -14.95
CA ALA A 228 -12.88 5.95 -14.72
C ALA A 228 -11.57 5.50 -15.39
N ARG A 229 -10.85 6.45 -15.99
CA ARG A 229 -9.61 6.17 -16.70
C ARG A 229 -8.51 7.13 -16.29
N LEU A 230 -7.32 6.57 -16.00
CA LEU A 230 -6.11 7.31 -15.69
C LEU A 230 -5.11 7.15 -16.83
N ALA A 231 -4.65 8.27 -17.37
CA ALA A 231 -3.60 8.26 -18.38
C ALA A 231 -2.24 8.00 -17.73
N ASP A 232 -1.33 7.35 -18.46
CA ASP A 232 0.05 7.21 -18.03
C ASP A 232 0.71 8.57 -17.87
N PRO A 233 1.49 8.82 -16.80
CA PRO A 233 2.29 10.03 -16.69
C PRO A 233 3.31 10.10 -17.82
N PRO A 234 3.46 11.25 -18.51
CA PRO A 234 4.26 11.35 -19.74
C PRO A 234 5.75 11.07 -19.52
N GLU A 235 6.24 11.23 -18.29
CA GLU A 235 7.63 10.98 -17.92
C GLU A 235 7.98 9.49 -17.73
N PHE A 236 6.96 8.61 -17.69
CA PHE A 236 7.16 7.17 -17.51
C PHE A 236 6.63 6.37 -18.70
N ALA A 237 7.30 5.27 -19.01
CA ALA A 237 6.86 4.33 -20.02
C ALA A 237 6.87 2.90 -19.46
N GLY A 238 6.06 2.02 -20.07
CA GLY A 238 5.94 0.63 -19.67
C GLY A 238 4.79 0.36 -18.71
N PRO A 239 4.61 -0.90 -18.31
CA PRO A 239 3.42 -1.34 -17.57
C PRO A 239 3.29 -0.72 -16.17
N GLY A 240 4.39 -0.27 -15.59
CA GLY A 240 4.38 0.41 -14.28
C GLY A 240 3.90 1.86 -14.35
N ALA A 241 3.86 2.49 -15.52
CA ALA A 241 3.36 3.87 -15.65
C ALA A 241 1.91 3.98 -15.19
N GLY A 242 1.06 3.00 -15.54
CA GLY A 242 -0.31 2.94 -15.05
C GLY A 242 -0.41 2.79 -13.53
N LEU A 243 0.51 2.06 -12.91
CA LEU A 243 0.58 1.92 -11.45
C LEU A 243 0.99 3.24 -10.77
N ILE A 244 1.91 3.98 -11.35
CA ILE A 244 2.30 5.31 -10.87
C ILE A 244 1.11 6.29 -11.01
N ALA A 245 0.37 6.24 -12.12
CA ALA A 245 -0.85 7.02 -12.28
C ALA A 245 -1.88 6.70 -11.20
N ALA A 246 -2.09 5.42 -10.90
CA ALA A 246 -2.98 4.94 -9.85
C ALA A 246 -2.57 5.44 -8.47
N HIS A 247 -1.27 5.36 -8.14
CA HIS A 247 -0.72 5.87 -6.88
C HIS A 247 -0.91 7.38 -6.73
N ARG A 248 -0.60 8.16 -7.77
CA ARG A 248 -0.77 9.62 -7.74
C ARG A 248 -2.22 10.05 -7.61
N TRP A 249 -3.15 9.28 -8.19
CA TRP A 249 -4.58 9.55 -8.09
C TRP A 249 -5.15 9.21 -6.71
N ALA A 250 -4.71 8.11 -6.09
CA ALA A 250 -5.15 7.67 -4.77
C ALA A 250 -3.95 7.18 -3.92
N PRO A 251 -3.16 8.11 -3.35
CA PRO A 251 -1.86 7.79 -2.73
C PRO A 251 -1.97 6.97 -1.44
N GLU A 252 -3.17 6.83 -0.88
CA GLU A 252 -3.44 6.02 0.32
C GLU A 252 -4.12 4.68 0.01
N ALA A 253 -4.45 4.43 -1.26
CA ALA A 253 -5.16 3.24 -1.67
C ALA A 253 -4.23 2.08 -2.05
N ALA A 254 -4.67 0.87 -1.70
CA ALA A 254 -4.11 -0.35 -2.27
C ALA A 254 -4.76 -0.63 -3.63
N TRP A 255 -4.06 -1.37 -4.48
CA TRP A 255 -4.50 -1.71 -5.82
C TRP A 255 -4.31 -3.20 -6.10
N ILE A 256 -5.34 -3.85 -6.60
CA ILE A 256 -5.19 -5.11 -7.33
C ILE A 256 -5.20 -4.78 -8.81
N VAL A 257 -4.08 -5.02 -9.46
CA VAL A 257 -3.97 -4.78 -10.91
C VAL A 257 -4.09 -6.05 -11.69
N ALA A 258 -4.65 -5.95 -12.88
CA ALA A 258 -4.75 -7.05 -13.83
C ALA A 258 -4.52 -6.54 -15.25
N ALA A 259 -3.61 -7.17 -15.99
CA ALA A 259 -3.43 -6.91 -17.41
C ALA A 259 -4.49 -7.65 -18.23
N CYS A 260 -4.81 -7.13 -19.41
CA CYS A 260 -5.84 -7.70 -20.30
C CYS A 260 -5.54 -9.13 -20.80
N ASP A 261 -4.31 -9.59 -20.68
CA ASP A 261 -3.88 -10.90 -21.20
C ASP A 261 -4.12 -12.09 -20.25
N HIS A 262 -4.93 -11.92 -19.22
CA HIS A 262 -5.33 -12.97 -18.27
C HIS A 262 -6.79 -13.42 -18.49
N PRO A 263 -7.12 -14.17 -19.55
CA PRO A 263 -8.51 -14.48 -19.90
C PRO A 263 -9.22 -15.41 -18.92
N TRP A 264 -8.48 -16.10 -18.02
CA TRP A 264 -9.04 -17.00 -17.01
C TRP A 264 -9.24 -16.34 -15.64
N VAL A 265 -8.90 -15.06 -15.50
CA VAL A 265 -9.12 -14.35 -14.25
C VAL A 265 -10.64 -14.28 -13.94
N ARG A 266 -10.99 -14.50 -12.69
CA ARG A 266 -12.36 -14.47 -12.14
C ARG A 266 -12.35 -13.75 -10.79
N SER A 267 -13.52 -13.41 -10.27
CA SER A 267 -13.68 -12.76 -8.95
C SER A 267 -12.91 -13.49 -7.84
N ALA A 268 -12.92 -14.82 -7.83
CA ALA A 268 -12.22 -15.63 -6.82
C ALA A 268 -10.70 -15.34 -6.76
N HIS A 269 -10.05 -14.99 -7.89
CA HIS A 269 -8.63 -14.61 -7.90
C HIS A 269 -8.41 -13.23 -7.26
N ILE A 270 -9.33 -12.31 -7.52
CA ILE A 270 -9.31 -10.95 -6.97
C ILE A 270 -9.58 -10.99 -5.46
N GLU A 271 -10.59 -11.75 -5.04
CA GLU A 271 -10.92 -11.99 -3.63
C GLU A 271 -9.76 -12.64 -2.88
N TRP A 272 -9.10 -13.64 -3.50
CA TRP A 272 -7.93 -14.28 -2.91
C TRP A 272 -6.77 -13.31 -2.74
N LEU A 273 -6.48 -12.45 -3.74
CA LEU A 273 -5.47 -11.40 -3.62
C LEU A 273 -5.82 -10.41 -2.51
N ALA A 274 -7.08 -9.96 -2.45
CA ALA A 274 -7.55 -9.05 -1.41
C ALA A 274 -7.38 -9.64 0.00
N ALA A 275 -7.61 -10.95 0.16
CA ALA A 275 -7.42 -11.67 1.42
C ALA A 275 -5.94 -11.77 1.86
N GLN A 276 -4.97 -11.50 0.97
CA GLN A 276 -3.54 -11.47 1.33
C GLN A 276 -3.10 -10.15 1.95
N ARG A 277 -3.95 -9.13 2.00
CA ARG A 277 -3.62 -7.82 2.59
C ARG A 277 -3.29 -7.96 4.07
N ARG A 278 -2.09 -7.58 4.46
CA ARG A 278 -1.63 -7.58 5.87
C ARG A 278 -0.54 -6.54 6.08
N PRO A 279 -0.45 -5.93 7.26
CA PRO A 279 0.71 -5.11 7.64
C PRO A 279 2.02 -5.88 7.42
N GLY A 280 3.05 -5.21 6.99
CA GLY A 280 4.34 -5.82 6.68
C GLY A 280 4.44 -6.47 5.29
N ARG A 281 3.39 -6.46 4.49
CA ARG A 281 3.39 -6.91 3.09
C ARG A 281 3.01 -5.76 2.19
N TRP A 282 3.96 -5.24 1.44
CA TRP A 282 3.72 -4.09 0.57
C TRP A 282 3.28 -4.50 -0.84
N ALA A 283 3.74 -5.66 -1.31
CA ALA A 283 3.24 -6.26 -2.53
C ALA A 283 3.01 -7.76 -2.35
N VAL A 284 2.02 -8.30 -3.06
CA VAL A 284 1.75 -9.72 -3.15
C VAL A 284 1.71 -10.09 -4.62
N ILE A 285 2.73 -10.83 -5.06
CA ILE A 285 2.92 -11.23 -6.46
C ILE A 285 2.81 -12.75 -6.55
N PRO A 286 1.72 -13.26 -7.12
CA PRO A 286 1.56 -14.69 -7.33
C PRO A 286 2.50 -15.24 -8.41
N LYS A 287 2.83 -16.54 -8.31
CA LYS A 287 3.53 -17.28 -9.33
C LYS A 287 2.57 -17.95 -10.30
N GLN A 288 2.97 -18.03 -11.54
CA GLN A 288 2.37 -18.92 -12.53
C GLN A 288 2.73 -20.39 -12.21
N ARG A 289 2.08 -21.36 -12.88
CA ARG A 289 2.38 -22.80 -12.71
C ARG A 289 3.84 -23.17 -13.02
N ASP A 290 4.49 -22.42 -13.89
CA ASP A 290 5.90 -22.61 -14.26
C ASP A 290 6.89 -21.97 -13.25
N GLY A 291 6.37 -21.34 -12.19
CA GLY A 291 7.14 -20.70 -11.13
C GLY A 291 7.50 -19.23 -11.38
N HIS A 292 7.19 -18.68 -12.55
CA HIS A 292 7.48 -17.27 -12.85
C HIS A 292 6.53 -16.32 -12.11
N PRO A 293 7.04 -15.27 -11.44
CA PRO A 293 6.21 -14.26 -10.83
C PRO A 293 5.36 -13.51 -11.86
N CYS A 294 4.12 -13.18 -11.47
CA CYS A 294 3.18 -12.46 -12.33
C CYS A 294 2.82 -11.08 -11.74
N PRO A 295 3.67 -10.07 -11.91
CA PRO A 295 3.43 -8.74 -11.34
C PRO A 295 2.26 -8.00 -11.99
N MET A 296 1.78 -8.46 -13.14
CA MET A 296 0.66 -7.84 -13.87
C MET A 296 -0.72 -8.40 -13.50
N LEU A 297 -0.77 -9.34 -12.53
CA LEU A 297 -1.98 -9.75 -11.82
C LEU A 297 -1.60 -9.93 -10.34
N ALA A 298 -1.57 -8.83 -9.60
CA ALA A 298 -0.97 -8.74 -8.28
C ALA A 298 -1.61 -7.64 -7.42
N LEU A 299 -1.31 -7.68 -6.12
CA LEU A 299 -1.73 -6.68 -5.13
C LEU A 299 -0.56 -5.77 -4.76
N TYR A 300 -0.81 -4.48 -4.70
CA TYR A 300 0.14 -3.45 -4.28
C TYR A 300 -0.48 -2.53 -3.23
N GLU A 301 0.16 -2.42 -2.08
CA GLU A 301 -0.17 -1.44 -1.05
C GLU A 301 0.47 -0.08 -1.39
N PRO A 302 0.02 1.05 -0.80
CA PRO A 302 0.57 2.37 -1.09
C PRO A 302 2.09 2.47 -0.98
N GLN A 303 2.68 1.79 0.01
CA GLN A 303 4.12 1.76 0.24
C GLN A 303 4.89 1.14 -0.94
N ALA A 304 4.32 0.11 -1.57
CA ALA A 304 4.92 -0.51 -2.74
C ALA A 304 4.94 0.44 -3.94
N LEU A 305 3.82 1.14 -4.16
CA LEU A 305 3.68 2.07 -5.28
C LEU A 305 4.57 3.31 -5.10
N GLU A 306 4.68 3.82 -3.89
CA GLU A 306 5.61 4.90 -3.54
C GLU A 306 7.08 4.48 -3.77
N ALA A 307 7.45 3.26 -3.33
CA ALA A 307 8.80 2.73 -3.55
C ALA A 307 9.09 2.55 -5.04
N MET A 308 8.13 2.06 -5.81
CA MET A 308 8.24 1.91 -7.26
C MET A 308 8.44 3.26 -7.96
N GLU A 309 7.65 4.28 -7.62
CA GLU A 309 7.79 5.61 -8.21
C GLU A 309 9.17 6.21 -7.90
N ARG A 310 9.65 6.07 -6.66
CA ARG A 310 11.01 6.51 -6.29
C ARG A 310 12.11 5.80 -7.08
N LEU A 311 11.98 4.48 -7.27
CA LEU A 311 12.93 3.72 -8.07
C LEU A 311 12.90 4.14 -9.55
N ALA A 312 11.70 4.34 -10.11
CA ALA A 312 11.54 4.81 -11.48
C ALA A 312 12.09 6.23 -11.70
N CYS A 313 11.97 7.11 -10.71
CA CYS A 313 12.58 8.45 -10.75
C CYS A 313 14.10 8.43 -10.61
N ALA A 314 14.65 7.48 -9.84
CA ALA A 314 16.09 7.39 -9.59
C ALA A 314 16.86 6.83 -10.79
N ASP A 315 16.24 5.99 -11.61
CA ASP A 315 16.85 5.40 -12.81
C ASP A 315 15.93 5.47 -14.03
N PRO A 316 15.98 6.59 -14.77
CA PRO A 316 15.17 6.78 -15.98
C PRO A 316 15.41 5.71 -17.07
N ALA A 317 16.58 5.04 -17.08
CA ALA A 317 16.89 3.98 -18.05
C ALA A 317 16.12 2.69 -17.78
N HIS A 318 15.79 2.41 -16.54
CA HIS A 318 14.99 1.24 -16.16
C HIS A 318 13.50 1.47 -16.32
N ASN A 319 13.07 2.71 -16.42
CA ASN A 319 11.68 3.11 -16.62
C ASN A 319 10.70 2.20 -15.82
N ALA A 320 9.43 2.43 -15.76
CA ALA A 320 8.47 1.65 -14.96
C ALA A 320 8.28 0.20 -15.49
N ARG A 321 9.39 -0.59 -15.54
CA ARG A 321 9.37 -1.99 -15.97
C ARG A 321 8.75 -2.87 -14.89
N ALA A 322 8.03 -3.91 -15.32
CA ALA A 322 7.43 -4.89 -14.40
C ALA A 322 8.47 -5.59 -13.49
N ALA A 323 9.72 -5.74 -13.94
CA ALA A 323 10.79 -6.32 -13.13
C ALA A 323 11.10 -5.54 -11.86
N VAL A 324 10.99 -4.21 -11.88
CA VAL A 324 11.20 -3.34 -10.70
C VAL A 324 10.22 -3.69 -9.56
N LEU A 325 9.02 -4.18 -9.91
CA LEU A 325 8.02 -4.57 -8.91
C LEU A 325 8.45 -5.78 -8.06
N LEU A 326 9.40 -6.59 -8.54
CA LEU A 326 9.94 -7.73 -7.79
C LEU A 326 10.97 -7.30 -6.74
N ASP A 327 11.60 -6.13 -6.93
CA ASP A 327 12.64 -5.59 -6.05
C ASP A 327 12.07 -4.66 -4.98
N ILE A 328 10.76 -4.45 -4.95
CA ILE A 328 10.09 -3.64 -3.93
C ILE A 328 10.29 -4.29 -2.56
N PRO A 329 10.69 -3.52 -1.54
CA PRO A 329 10.79 -4.04 -0.18
C PRO A 329 9.49 -4.69 0.29
N ARG A 330 9.58 -5.76 1.06
CA ARG A 330 8.43 -6.47 1.64
C ARG A 330 7.47 -7.05 0.59
N THR A 331 7.98 -7.37 -0.59
CA THR A 331 7.25 -8.13 -1.61
C THR A 331 7.16 -9.59 -1.18
N LEU A 332 5.94 -10.12 -1.13
CA LEU A 332 5.66 -11.53 -0.94
C LEU A 332 5.38 -12.18 -2.28
N ILE A 333 6.22 -13.12 -2.68
CA ILE A 333 6.01 -13.95 -3.86
C ILE A 333 5.50 -15.32 -3.39
N LEU A 334 4.29 -15.72 -3.79
CA LEU A 334 3.68 -16.97 -3.33
C LEU A 334 2.98 -17.73 -4.44
N GLN A 335 2.82 -19.03 -4.19
CA GLN A 335 2.06 -19.91 -5.08
C GLN A 335 0.57 -19.78 -4.75
N PRO A 336 -0.30 -19.49 -5.73
CA PRO A 336 -1.75 -19.56 -5.53
C PRO A 336 -2.18 -21.01 -5.25
N PRO A 337 -3.36 -21.20 -4.61
CA PRO A 337 -3.99 -22.51 -4.53
C PRO A 337 -4.19 -23.14 -5.91
N ASP A 338 -4.11 -24.47 -6.00
CA ASP A 338 -4.15 -25.20 -7.28
C ASP A 338 -5.44 -24.91 -8.07
N GLU A 339 -6.57 -24.75 -7.39
CA GLU A 339 -7.88 -24.42 -7.98
C GLU A 339 -7.95 -23.01 -8.58
N LEU A 340 -7.02 -22.14 -8.20
CA LEU A 340 -6.90 -20.76 -8.72
C LEU A 340 -5.71 -20.59 -9.67
N ALA A 341 -4.79 -21.55 -9.77
CA ALA A 341 -3.51 -21.37 -10.45
C ALA A 341 -3.65 -20.98 -11.94
N ASP A 342 -4.74 -21.34 -12.60
CA ASP A 342 -4.98 -21.02 -14.01
C ASP A 342 -5.25 -19.53 -14.26
N GLY A 343 -5.74 -18.77 -13.27
CA GLY A 343 -6.01 -17.34 -13.41
C GLY A 343 -4.78 -16.52 -13.78
N TRP A 344 -3.60 -16.97 -13.40
CA TRP A 344 -2.32 -16.30 -13.69
C TRP A 344 -1.69 -16.70 -15.01
N LYS A 345 -2.30 -17.64 -15.76
CA LYS A 345 -1.89 -17.92 -17.14
C LYS A 345 -2.23 -16.73 -18.04
N ASN A 346 -1.28 -16.31 -18.88
CA ASN A 346 -1.48 -15.22 -19.82
C ASN A 346 -1.47 -15.75 -21.28
N VAL A 347 -1.99 -14.95 -22.19
CA VAL A 347 -1.95 -15.19 -23.64
C VAL A 347 -1.24 -14.05 -24.35
N ASN A 348 -0.31 -14.38 -25.24
CA ASN A 348 0.54 -13.40 -25.92
C ASN A 348 0.41 -13.40 -27.43
N THR A 349 -0.16 -14.44 -28.02
CA THR A 349 -0.30 -14.59 -29.48
C THR A 349 -1.72 -15.02 -29.89
N PRO A 350 -2.16 -14.69 -31.12
CA PRO A 350 -3.44 -15.17 -31.65
C PRO A 350 -3.55 -16.69 -31.73
N GLU A 351 -2.42 -17.37 -31.88
CA GLU A 351 -2.37 -18.83 -31.91
C GLU A 351 -2.64 -19.44 -30.54
N GLU A 352 -1.96 -18.94 -29.50
CA GLU A 352 -2.24 -19.35 -28.12
C GLU A 352 -3.72 -19.15 -27.75
N LEU A 353 -4.29 -18.01 -28.16
CA LEU A 353 -5.70 -17.68 -27.88
C LEU A 353 -6.64 -18.69 -28.56
N ARG A 354 -6.44 -18.98 -29.86
CA ARG A 354 -7.25 -19.98 -30.59
C ARG A 354 -7.15 -21.38 -30.01
N ASN A 355 -5.93 -21.82 -29.67
CA ASN A 355 -5.70 -23.13 -29.07
C ASN A 355 -6.48 -23.28 -27.74
N GLU A 356 -6.55 -22.19 -26.95
CA GLU A 356 -7.32 -22.19 -25.70
C GLU A 356 -8.82 -22.16 -25.94
N GLU A 357 -9.30 -21.40 -26.93
CA GLU A 357 -10.72 -21.42 -27.32
C GLU A 357 -11.16 -22.80 -27.81
N GLU A 358 -10.33 -23.48 -28.62
CA GLU A 358 -10.59 -24.86 -29.06
C GLU A 358 -10.60 -25.84 -27.87
N ARG A 359 -9.62 -25.73 -26.99
CA ARG A 359 -9.54 -26.57 -25.76
C ARG A 359 -10.78 -26.43 -24.88
N LEU A 360 -11.36 -25.24 -24.81
CA LEU A 360 -12.55 -24.93 -24.01
C LEU A 360 -13.87 -25.14 -24.77
N GLY A 361 -13.83 -25.52 -26.06
CA GLY A 361 -15.01 -25.67 -26.87
C GLY A 361 -15.77 -24.36 -27.16
N LEU A 362 -15.05 -23.23 -27.09
CA LEU A 362 -15.62 -21.88 -27.31
C LEU A 362 -15.68 -21.51 -28.81
N VAL A 363 -14.97 -22.22 -29.67
CA VAL A 363 -15.05 -22.05 -31.12
C VAL A 363 -16.32 -22.71 -31.64
N VAL A 364 -17.28 -21.91 -32.08
CA VAL A 364 -18.37 -22.43 -32.93
C VAL A 364 -17.75 -22.78 -34.26
N LYS A 365 -17.61 -24.08 -34.56
CA LYS A 365 -17.25 -24.52 -35.93
C LYS A 365 -18.22 -23.87 -36.89
N PRO A 366 -17.72 -23.21 -37.97
CA PRO A 366 -18.63 -22.77 -39.01
C PRO A 366 -19.41 -24.02 -39.52
N ALA A 367 -20.73 -23.88 -39.55
CA ALA A 367 -21.56 -24.93 -40.11
C ALA A 367 -21.06 -25.19 -41.54
N ASP A 368 -20.62 -26.44 -41.78
CA ASP A 368 -20.26 -26.89 -43.13
C ASP A 368 -21.44 -26.55 -44.04
N LYS A 369 -21.16 -25.70 -45.04
CA LYS A 369 -22.07 -25.41 -46.14
C LYS A 369 -21.90 -26.44 -47.20
#